data_9618d627b9fff556198392b7afe9c5be
#
_entry.id   9618d627b9fff556198392b7afe9c5be
#
_cell.length_a   1.000
_cell.length_b   1.000
_cell.length_c   1.000
_cell.angle_alpha   90.00
_cell.angle_beta   90.00
_cell.angle_gamma   90.00
#
_symmetry.space_group_name_H-M   'P 1'
#
loop_
_entity.id
_entity.type
_entity.pdbx_description
1 polymer ?
#
loop_
_entity_poly.entity_id
_entity_poly.type
_entity_poly.pdbx_seq_one_letter_code
_entity_poly.pdbx_strand_id
1 'polypeptide(L)' 'MNQYIGKILDNRYEILDVIGVGGMAVVYKAYCHRLHRFVAI' A
#
# COMPACT_ATOMS: atom_id res chain seq x y z
N MET A 1 2.48 -5.43 -11.78
CA MET A 1 1.43 -4.71 -11.08
C MET A 1 1.39 -5.04 -9.60
N ASN A 2 1.58 -6.31 -9.26
CA ASN A 2 1.49 -6.74 -7.85
C ASN A 2 2.84 -6.88 -7.17
N GLN A 3 3.85 -6.28 -7.78
CA GLN A 3 5.22 -6.42 -7.27
C GLN A 3 5.43 -5.75 -5.91
N TYR A 4 4.53 -4.85 -5.53
CA TYR A 4 4.64 -4.17 -4.25
C TYR A 4 3.87 -4.86 -3.12
N ILE A 5 2.97 -5.77 -3.46
CA ILE A 5 2.20 -6.48 -2.44
C ILE A 5 3.14 -7.34 -1.61
N GLY A 6 3.03 -7.23 -0.30
CA GLY A 6 3.89 -7.91 0.65
C GLY A 6 5.16 -7.15 1.00
N LYS A 7 5.43 -6.03 0.34
CA LYS A 7 6.60 -5.22 0.63
C LYS A 7 6.29 -4.19 1.71
N ILE A 8 7.33 -3.78 2.41
CA ILE A 8 7.21 -2.73 3.44
C ILE A 8 7.96 -1.51 2.94
N LEU A 9 7.21 -0.40 2.83
CA LEU A 9 7.77 0.87 2.39
C LEU A 9 8.07 1.74 3.60
N ASP A 10 9.18 2.44 3.54
CA ASP A 10 9.58 3.38 4.59
C ASP A 10 9.57 2.73 5.97
N ASN A 11 9.78 1.43 6.00
CA ASN A 11 9.85 0.62 7.22
C ASN A 11 8.59 0.72 8.09
N ARG A 12 7.46 1.10 7.50
CA ARG A 12 6.22 1.26 8.27
C ARG A 12 4.95 0.91 7.49
N TYR A 13 4.98 0.93 6.16
CA TYR A 13 3.78 0.69 5.34
C TYR A 13 3.87 -0.67 4.69
N GLU A 14 3.09 -1.60 5.17
CA GLU A 14 3.01 -2.92 4.56
C GLU A 14 1.94 -2.91 3.48
N ILE A 15 2.34 -3.13 2.24
CA ILE A 15 1.43 -3.12 1.10
C ILE A 15 0.63 -4.40 1.10
N LEU A 16 -0.68 -4.29 1.16
CA LEU A 16 -1.57 -5.45 1.29
C LEU A 16 -2.30 -5.78 0.01
N ASP A 17 -2.77 -4.77 -0.73
CA ASP A 17 -3.60 -5.00 -1.90
C ASP A 17 -3.61 -3.78 -2.79
N VAL A 18 -4.11 -3.97 -4.02
CA VAL A 18 -4.39 -2.89 -4.95
C VAL A 18 -5.86 -2.56 -4.83
N ILE A 19 -6.19 -1.32 -4.52
CA ILE A 19 -7.58 -0.91 -4.33
C ILE A 19 -8.09 0.02 -5.42
N GLY A 20 -7.21 0.49 -6.28
CA GLY A 20 -7.63 1.36 -7.36
C GLY A 20 -6.61 1.42 -8.46
N VAL A 21 -7.08 1.33 -9.69
CA VAL A 21 -6.25 1.51 -10.87
C VAL A 21 -6.99 2.46 -11.77
N GLY A 22 -6.37 3.58 -12.11
CA GLY A 22 -7.02 4.54 -12.97
C GLY A 22 -6.03 5.49 -13.59
N GLY A 23 -6.19 5.73 -14.87
CA GLY A 23 -5.34 6.64 -15.59
C GLY A 23 -3.88 6.29 -15.44
N MET A 24 -3.12 7.16 -14.81
CA MET A 24 -1.69 7.01 -14.66
C MET A 24 -1.28 6.66 -13.23
N ALA A 25 -2.24 6.27 -12.40
CA ALA A 25 -1.96 6.03 -10.99
C ALA A 25 -2.51 4.69 -10.53
N VAL A 26 -1.80 4.09 -9.61
CA VAL A 26 -2.23 2.88 -8.91
C VAL A 26 -2.27 3.20 -7.42
N VAL A 27 -3.37 2.87 -6.77
CA VAL A 27 -3.52 3.12 -5.34
C VAL A 27 -3.49 1.78 -4.61
N TYR A 28 -2.67 1.70 -3.58
CA TYR A 28 -2.52 0.50 -2.78
C TYR A 28 -3.15 0.67 -1.42
N LYS A 29 -3.73 -0.41 -0.91
CA LYS A 29 -4.12 -0.50 0.50
C LYS A 29 -2.90 -0.95 1.27
N ALA A 30 -2.57 -0.23 2.32
CA ALA A 30 -1.43 -0.56 3.15
C ALA A 30 -1.81 -0.45 4.62
N TYR A 31 -1.07 -1.16 5.45
CA TYR A 31 -1.19 -1.01 6.89
C TYR A 31 0.02 -0.24 7.41
N CYS A 32 -0.24 0.84 8.12
CA CYS A 32 0.83 1.61 8.73
C CYS A 32 1.12 1.06 10.12
N HIS A 33 2.23 0.36 10.27
CA HIS A 33 2.60 -0.25 11.54
C HIS A 33 2.94 0.77 12.61
N ARG A 34 3.30 1.97 12.21
CA ARG A 34 3.65 3.02 13.15
C ARG A 34 2.41 3.66 13.76
N LEU A 35 1.37 3.85 12.95
CA LEU A 35 0.12 4.47 13.40
C LEU A 35 -0.95 3.45 13.76
N HIS A 36 -0.69 2.18 13.47
CA HIS A 36 -1.63 1.07 13.72
C HIS A 36 -2.95 1.30 13.01
N ARG A 37 -2.90 1.67 11.73
CA ARG A 37 -4.10 1.93 10.95
C ARG A 37 -3.86 1.64 9.47
N PHE A 38 -4.95 1.41 8.74
CA PHE A 38 -4.88 1.25 7.29
C PHE A 38 -4.80 2.61 6.60
N VAL A 39 -4.07 2.65 5.51
CA VAL A 39 -3.89 3.86 4.73
C VAL A 39 -3.95 3.51 3.25
N ALA A 40 -4.19 4.51 2.41
CA ALA A 40 -4.11 4.39 0.97
C ALA A 40 -2.84 5.11 0.49
N ILE A 41 -2.13 4.43 -0.38
CA ILE A 41 -0.88 4.98 -0.93
C ILE A 41 -0.95 5.05 -2.45
#